data_9ba9c7d083942ca08f9ad11f37ce2e4d
#
_entry.id   9ba9c7d083942ca08f9ad11f37ce2e4d
#
_cell.length_a   1.000
_cell.length_b   1.000
_cell.length_c   1.000
_cell.angle_alpha   90.00
_cell.angle_beta   90.00
_cell.angle_gamma   90.00
#
_symmetry.space_group_name_H-M   'P 1'
#
loop_
_entity.id
_entity.type
_entity.pdbx_description
1 polymer ?
#
loop_
_entity_poly.entity_id
_entity_poly.type
_entity_poly.pdbx_seq_one_letter_code
_entity_poly.pdbx_strand_id
1 'polypeptide(L)'
;MKTSKLLIFLFFILGGLVGLGLALAGAEMIHKTGNDKFCSSCHVMEPMRDSYLQDTHGGNNAMGVKAECVSCHLPHDGVWNYTYTKAMNGISEAWAAAFKSPENNDWEANRKKKKEFVYDSGCMSCHENVKNATASNMKSFLPHRDYFSGISTKTCVECHENVGHKNLGFHLKDKFAKTEKTK
;
A
#
# COMPACT_ATOMS: atom_id res chain seq x y z
N MET A 1 -40.50 34.18 15.56
CA MET A 1 -39.63 34.11 14.36
C MET A 1 -38.12 34.22 14.62
N LYS A 2 -37.64 34.99 15.61
CA LYS A 2 -36.18 35.12 15.93
C LYS A 2 -35.56 33.85 16.51
N THR A 3 -36.27 33.12 17.37
CA THR A 3 -35.83 31.88 18.02
C THR A 3 -35.59 30.74 17.01
N SER A 4 -36.41 30.65 15.96
CA SER A 4 -36.27 29.61 14.90
C SER A 4 -34.97 29.79 14.12
N LYS A 5 -34.56 31.03 13.79
CA LYS A 5 -33.33 31.31 13.06
C LYS A 5 -32.06 30.97 13.88
N LEU A 6 -32.11 31.30 15.18
CA LEU A 6 -31.02 30.96 16.10
C LEU A 6 -30.86 29.44 16.25
N LEU A 7 -31.95 28.69 16.40
CA LEU A 7 -31.93 27.26 16.50
C LEU A 7 -31.37 26.59 15.22
N ILE A 8 -31.77 27.07 14.04
CA ILE A 8 -31.22 26.59 12.76
C ILE A 8 -29.72 26.88 12.70
N PHE A 9 -29.27 28.05 13.06
CA PHE A 9 -27.86 28.42 13.07
C PHE A 9 -27.04 27.53 14.02
N LEU A 10 -27.53 27.31 15.24
CA LEU A 10 -26.90 26.43 16.22
C LEU A 10 -26.83 24.97 15.71
N PHE A 11 -27.88 24.52 15.02
CA PHE A 11 -27.91 23.18 14.44
C PHE A 11 -26.82 23.02 13.35
N PHE A 12 -26.63 24.02 12.49
CA PHE A 12 -25.57 23.98 11.48
C PHE A 12 -24.16 24.06 12.11
N ILE A 13 -23.96 24.86 13.17
CA ILE A 13 -22.68 24.87 13.87
C ILE A 13 -22.40 23.53 14.52
N LEU A 14 -23.36 22.95 15.22
CA LEU A 14 -23.19 21.65 15.88
C LEU A 14 -22.93 20.55 14.85
N GLY A 15 -23.70 20.52 13.76
CA GLY A 15 -23.49 19.59 12.65
C GLY A 15 -22.12 19.74 12.01
N GLY A 16 -21.66 20.97 11.81
CA GLY A 16 -20.33 21.27 11.30
C GLY A 16 -19.21 20.78 12.23
N LEU A 17 -19.34 21.01 13.54
CA LEU A 17 -18.37 20.53 14.53
C LEU A 17 -18.32 19.01 14.61
N VAL A 18 -19.48 18.35 14.61
CA VAL A 18 -19.55 16.87 14.57
C VAL A 18 -18.95 16.35 13.28
N GLY A 19 -19.30 16.95 12.13
CA GLY A 19 -18.74 16.55 10.83
C GLY A 19 -17.21 16.70 10.77
N LEU A 20 -16.69 17.80 11.29
CA LEU A 20 -15.25 18.03 11.40
C LEU A 20 -14.59 16.97 12.30
N GLY A 21 -15.17 16.68 13.45
CA GLY A 21 -14.67 15.65 14.37
C GLY A 21 -14.61 14.26 13.72
N LEU A 22 -15.65 13.88 12.99
CA LEU A 22 -15.69 12.61 12.25
C LEU A 22 -14.66 12.59 11.12
N ALA A 23 -14.47 13.68 10.39
CA ALA A 23 -13.48 13.78 9.33
C ALA A 23 -12.05 13.63 9.86
N LEU A 24 -11.72 14.30 10.97
CA LEU A 24 -10.41 14.18 11.62
C LEU A 24 -10.16 12.78 12.17
N ALA A 25 -11.16 12.16 12.81
CA ALA A 25 -11.06 10.78 13.29
C ALA A 25 -10.88 9.79 12.13
N GLY A 26 -11.58 9.99 11.02
CA GLY A 26 -11.44 9.19 9.80
C GLY A 26 -10.04 9.33 9.18
N ALA A 27 -9.52 10.54 9.08
CA ALA A 27 -8.17 10.81 8.58
C ALA A 27 -7.09 10.13 9.44
N GLU A 28 -7.22 10.23 10.76
CA GLU A 28 -6.31 9.57 11.70
C GLU A 28 -6.37 8.03 11.58
N MET A 29 -7.56 7.47 11.42
CA MET A 29 -7.75 6.04 11.21
C MET A 29 -7.10 5.59 9.89
N ILE A 30 -7.28 6.33 8.80
CA ILE A 30 -6.65 6.06 7.51
C ILE A 30 -5.12 6.06 7.64
N HIS A 31 -4.56 7.04 8.34
CA HIS A 31 -3.13 7.15 8.57
C HIS A 31 -2.60 5.97 9.41
N LYS A 32 -3.20 5.69 10.57
CA LYS A 32 -2.74 4.62 11.48
C LYS A 32 -2.84 3.21 10.89
N THR A 33 -3.77 3.00 9.98
CA THR A 33 -4.00 1.69 9.34
C THR A 33 -3.21 1.48 8.03
N GLY A 34 -2.15 2.27 7.80
CA GLY A 34 -1.35 2.20 6.57
C GLY A 34 0.05 1.59 6.72
N ASN A 35 0.52 1.41 7.96
CA ASN A 35 1.89 1.03 8.26
C ASN A 35 2.11 -0.49 8.37
N ASP A 36 3.39 -0.89 8.45
CA ASP A 36 3.79 -2.28 8.55
C ASP A 36 3.30 -2.98 9.82
N LYS A 37 3.19 -2.26 10.93
CA LYS A 37 2.71 -2.83 12.21
C LYS A 37 1.23 -3.20 12.14
N PHE A 38 0.42 -2.35 11.52
CA PHE A 38 -1.00 -2.63 11.33
C PHE A 38 -1.21 -3.79 10.36
N CYS A 39 -0.57 -3.75 9.18
CA CYS A 39 -0.73 -4.80 8.17
C CYS A 39 -0.25 -6.17 8.69
N SER A 40 0.84 -6.20 9.47
CA SER A 40 1.36 -7.45 10.05
C SER A 40 0.69 -7.88 11.36
N SER A 41 -0.38 -7.19 11.80
CA SER A 41 -1.20 -7.67 12.92
C SER A 41 -1.90 -9.00 12.59
N CYS A 42 -2.09 -9.29 11.31
CA CYS A 42 -2.46 -10.62 10.83
C CYS A 42 -1.22 -11.47 10.62
N HIS A 43 -1.12 -12.63 11.28
CA HIS A 43 0.04 -13.54 11.21
C HIS A 43 0.41 -13.97 9.79
N VAL A 44 -0.56 -14.02 8.89
CA VAL A 44 -0.34 -14.35 7.48
C VAL A 44 0.56 -13.33 6.76
N MET A 45 0.61 -12.11 7.25
CA MET A 45 1.40 -11.01 6.67
C MET A 45 2.82 -10.87 7.26
N GLU A 46 3.19 -11.68 8.27
CA GLU A 46 4.53 -11.65 8.86
C GLU A 46 5.64 -11.85 7.81
N PRO A 47 5.59 -12.83 6.89
CA PRO A 47 6.64 -13.01 5.88
C PRO A 47 6.83 -11.79 4.97
N MET A 48 5.71 -11.11 4.64
CA MET A 48 5.73 -9.88 3.83
C MET A 48 6.43 -8.75 4.60
N ARG A 49 6.10 -8.59 5.88
CA ARG A 49 6.74 -7.60 6.75
C ARG A 49 8.23 -7.89 6.94
N ASP A 50 8.61 -9.12 7.23
CA ASP A 50 10.01 -9.50 7.45
C ASP A 50 10.86 -9.28 6.21
N SER A 51 10.33 -9.64 5.04
CA SER A 51 10.91 -9.36 3.73
C SER A 51 11.04 -7.85 3.46
N TYR A 52 10.00 -7.07 3.78
CA TYR A 52 9.97 -5.63 3.62
C TYR A 52 11.01 -4.94 4.52
N LEU A 53 11.15 -5.30 5.78
CA LEU A 53 12.13 -4.72 6.70
C LEU A 53 13.59 -4.97 6.28
N GLN A 54 13.85 -5.95 5.43
CA GLN A 54 15.16 -6.21 4.83
C GLN A 54 15.40 -5.42 3.54
N ASP A 55 14.35 -4.81 2.98
CA ASP A 55 14.42 -4.02 1.76
C ASP A 55 14.77 -2.56 2.04
N THR A 56 15.35 -1.90 1.05
CA THR A 56 15.67 -0.47 1.11
C THR A 56 14.43 0.38 1.43
N HIS A 57 13.27 0.04 0.86
CA HIS A 57 12.00 0.74 1.09
C HIS A 57 11.41 0.48 2.49
N GLY A 58 11.82 -0.57 3.15
CA GLY A 58 11.47 -0.88 4.53
C GLY A 58 12.34 -0.19 5.59
N GLY A 59 13.21 0.73 5.18
CA GLY A 59 14.10 1.49 6.05
C GLY A 59 15.52 0.88 6.18
N ASN A 60 15.81 -0.22 5.48
CA ASN A 60 17.15 -0.79 5.44
C ASN A 60 18.05 -0.02 4.46
N ASN A 61 18.24 1.26 4.74
CA ASN A 61 19.06 2.19 3.99
C ASN A 61 19.76 3.19 4.93
N ALA A 62 20.81 3.84 4.44
CA ALA A 62 21.65 4.74 5.24
C ALA A 62 20.88 5.95 5.81
N MET A 63 19.78 6.34 5.19
CA MET A 63 18.96 7.50 5.60
C MET A 63 17.84 7.10 6.57
N GLY A 64 17.57 5.80 6.75
CA GLY A 64 16.44 5.32 7.54
C GLY A 64 15.07 5.68 6.96
N VAL A 65 15.01 6.15 5.71
CA VAL A 65 13.75 6.51 5.04
C VAL A 65 12.94 5.25 4.77
N LYS A 66 11.66 5.31 5.11
CA LYS A 66 10.75 4.18 5.06
C LYS A 66 9.49 4.53 4.28
N ALA A 67 9.12 3.71 3.32
CA ALA A 67 7.84 3.81 2.62
C ALA A 67 6.80 2.95 3.35
N GLU A 68 5.63 3.50 3.67
CA GLU A 68 4.56 2.72 4.29
C GLU A 68 3.99 1.68 3.30
N CYS A 69 3.38 0.61 3.80
CA CYS A 69 2.79 -0.44 2.96
C CYS A 69 1.81 0.17 1.94
N VAL A 70 0.98 1.10 2.39
CA VAL A 70 0.01 1.80 1.54
C VAL A 70 0.64 2.69 0.47
N SER A 71 1.92 3.08 0.62
CA SER A 71 2.61 3.88 -0.39
C SER A 71 2.78 3.13 -1.72
N CYS A 72 2.82 1.81 -1.68
CA CYS A 72 2.94 0.96 -2.86
C CYS A 72 1.62 0.22 -3.17
N HIS A 73 0.88 -0.20 -2.13
CA HIS A 73 -0.29 -1.06 -2.26
C HIS A 73 -1.62 -0.32 -2.39
N LEU A 74 -1.61 1.02 -2.42
CA LEU A 74 -2.79 1.82 -2.74
C LEU A 74 -2.51 2.81 -3.86
N PRO A 75 -3.51 3.16 -4.69
CA PRO A 75 -3.36 4.16 -5.74
C PRO A 75 -3.27 5.56 -5.15
N HIS A 76 -2.36 6.40 -5.67
CA HIS A 76 -2.14 7.78 -5.24
C HIS A 76 -2.60 8.81 -6.28
N ASP A 77 -3.48 8.44 -7.18
CA ASP A 77 -4.03 9.27 -8.25
C ASP A 77 -5.31 10.01 -7.87
N GLY A 78 -5.77 9.90 -6.62
CA GLY A 78 -6.90 10.65 -6.09
C GLY A 78 -7.41 10.11 -4.76
N VAL A 79 -7.94 11.03 -3.93
CA VAL A 79 -8.43 10.72 -2.57
C VAL A 79 -9.54 9.66 -2.60
N TRP A 80 -10.46 9.74 -3.57
CA TRP A 80 -11.56 8.79 -3.68
C TRP A 80 -11.08 7.39 -4.07
N ASN A 81 -10.19 7.30 -5.05
CA ASN A 81 -9.62 6.04 -5.49
C ASN A 81 -8.81 5.39 -4.35
N TYR A 82 -7.97 6.16 -3.69
CA TYR A 82 -7.22 5.73 -2.50
C TYR A 82 -8.15 5.18 -1.40
N THR A 83 -9.13 5.96 -0.99
CA THR A 83 -10.03 5.61 0.13
C THR A 83 -10.90 4.41 -0.21
N TYR A 84 -11.45 4.36 -1.43
CA TYR A 84 -12.24 3.24 -1.91
C TYR A 84 -11.43 1.95 -1.95
N THR A 85 -10.25 1.98 -2.58
CA THR A 85 -9.35 0.81 -2.66
C THR A 85 -8.94 0.34 -1.28
N LYS A 86 -8.59 1.26 -0.37
CA LYS A 86 -8.25 0.93 1.01
C LYS A 86 -9.39 0.24 1.74
N ALA A 87 -10.61 0.76 1.61
CA ALA A 87 -11.79 0.16 2.24
C ALA A 87 -12.08 -1.25 1.70
N MET A 88 -12.05 -1.41 0.37
CA MET A 88 -12.30 -2.69 -0.28
C MET A 88 -11.24 -3.74 0.04
N ASN A 89 -9.96 -3.36 0.05
CA ASN A 89 -8.88 -4.25 0.46
C ASN A 89 -9.06 -4.66 1.93
N GLY A 90 -9.31 -3.70 2.83
CA GLY A 90 -9.53 -4.00 4.25
C GLY A 90 -10.69 -4.97 4.49
N ILE A 91 -11.81 -4.81 3.79
CA ILE A 91 -12.96 -5.72 3.87
C ILE A 91 -12.59 -7.11 3.34
N SER A 92 -11.96 -7.18 2.17
CA SER A 92 -11.59 -8.46 1.54
C SER A 92 -10.54 -9.23 2.33
N GLU A 93 -9.56 -8.53 2.90
CA GLU A 93 -8.52 -9.11 3.75
C GLU A 93 -9.07 -9.58 5.10
N ALA A 94 -9.95 -8.80 5.73
CA ALA A 94 -10.63 -9.20 6.96
C ALA A 94 -11.51 -10.44 6.73
N TRP A 95 -12.22 -10.48 5.60
CA TRP A 95 -13.00 -11.66 5.21
C TRP A 95 -12.10 -12.88 4.98
N ALA A 96 -10.99 -12.69 4.25
CA ALA A 96 -10.04 -13.77 4.00
C ALA A 96 -9.41 -14.29 5.31
N ALA A 97 -9.04 -13.39 6.23
CA ALA A 97 -8.50 -13.77 7.53
C ALA A 97 -9.49 -14.54 8.41
N ALA A 98 -10.80 -14.25 8.29
CA ALA A 98 -11.84 -14.91 9.08
C ALA A 98 -12.27 -16.27 8.51
N PHE A 99 -12.23 -16.44 7.18
CA PHE A 99 -12.87 -17.58 6.51
C PHE A 99 -11.96 -18.41 5.59
N LYS A 100 -10.71 -17.97 5.34
CA LYS A 100 -9.77 -18.70 4.49
C LYS A 100 -8.55 -19.16 5.26
N SER A 101 -8.10 -20.39 5.00
CA SER A 101 -6.85 -20.90 5.56
C SER A 101 -5.66 -20.40 4.71
N PRO A 102 -4.65 -19.76 5.33
CA PRO A 102 -3.48 -19.23 4.61
C PRO A 102 -2.68 -20.29 3.86
N GLU A 103 -2.70 -21.53 4.36
CA GLU A 103 -2.01 -22.68 3.75
C GLU A 103 -2.55 -23.03 2.36
N ASN A 104 -3.83 -22.72 2.10
CA ASN A 104 -4.48 -23.00 0.82
C ASN A 104 -4.20 -21.92 -0.23
N ASN A 105 -3.40 -20.92 0.10
CA ASN A 105 -3.12 -19.80 -0.79
C ASN A 105 -1.83 -20.05 -1.58
N ASP A 106 -1.92 -20.03 -2.91
CA ASP A 106 -0.73 -20.10 -3.78
C ASP A 106 -0.03 -18.72 -3.80
N TRP A 107 0.86 -18.53 -2.85
CA TRP A 107 1.62 -17.29 -2.69
C TRP A 107 2.54 -17.01 -3.87
N GLU A 108 3.06 -18.04 -4.52
CA GLU A 108 3.92 -17.85 -5.69
C GLU A 108 3.13 -17.41 -6.93
N ALA A 109 1.93 -17.96 -7.14
CA ALA A 109 1.01 -17.47 -8.17
C ALA A 109 0.57 -16.01 -7.89
N ASN A 110 0.31 -15.66 -6.63
CA ASN A 110 -0.05 -14.29 -6.25
C ASN A 110 1.11 -13.31 -6.50
N ARG A 111 2.35 -13.68 -6.23
CA ARG A 111 3.53 -12.85 -6.55
C ARG A 111 3.63 -12.50 -8.04
N LYS A 112 3.22 -13.39 -8.93
CA LYS A 112 3.20 -13.13 -10.38
C LYS A 112 2.16 -12.08 -10.78
N LYS A 113 1.13 -11.87 -9.95
CA LYS A 113 0.05 -10.89 -10.17
C LYS A 113 0.30 -9.54 -9.50
N LYS A 114 1.54 -9.24 -9.10
CA LYS A 114 1.91 -8.04 -8.33
C LYS A 114 1.37 -6.72 -8.91
N LYS A 115 1.25 -6.60 -10.22
CA LYS A 115 0.70 -5.42 -10.88
C LYS A 115 -0.79 -5.17 -10.59
N GLU A 116 -1.52 -6.16 -10.07
CA GLU A 116 -2.94 -6.02 -9.71
C GLU A 116 -3.14 -5.32 -8.35
N PHE A 117 -2.09 -5.28 -7.52
CA PHE A 117 -2.14 -4.72 -6.16
C PHE A 117 -0.95 -3.84 -5.78
N VAL A 118 -0.12 -3.47 -6.77
CA VAL A 118 0.95 -2.47 -6.62
C VAL A 118 0.77 -1.41 -7.70
N TYR A 119 0.75 -0.15 -7.29
CA TYR A 119 0.33 0.96 -8.15
C TYR A 119 1.51 1.88 -8.50
N ASP A 120 1.71 2.15 -9.78
CA ASP A 120 2.75 3.06 -10.26
C ASP A 120 2.58 4.49 -9.71
N SER A 121 1.33 4.93 -9.49
CA SER A 121 1.04 6.23 -8.87
C SER A 121 1.63 6.33 -7.46
N GLY A 122 1.71 5.22 -6.72
CA GLY A 122 2.38 5.14 -5.43
C GLY A 122 3.90 5.31 -5.55
N CYS A 123 4.52 4.64 -6.51
CA CYS A 123 5.95 4.81 -6.80
C CYS A 123 6.29 6.25 -7.17
N MET A 124 5.49 6.82 -8.06
CA MET A 124 5.68 8.18 -8.57
C MET A 124 5.46 9.27 -7.53
N SER A 125 4.74 9.00 -6.44
CA SER A 125 4.57 9.98 -5.35
C SER A 125 5.89 10.33 -4.63
N CYS A 126 6.88 9.43 -4.65
CA CYS A 126 8.22 9.64 -4.12
C CYS A 126 9.28 9.75 -5.23
N HIS A 127 9.10 9.04 -6.33
CA HIS A 127 10.02 8.99 -7.47
C HIS A 127 9.64 9.95 -8.61
N GLU A 128 9.11 11.13 -8.33
CA GLU A 128 8.66 12.13 -9.30
C GLU A 128 9.75 12.49 -10.34
N ASN A 129 11.01 12.52 -9.92
CA ASN A 129 12.13 12.92 -10.75
C ASN A 129 12.84 11.76 -11.46
N VAL A 130 12.31 10.55 -11.44
CA VAL A 130 12.99 9.37 -12.00
C VAL A 130 13.35 9.52 -13.48
N LYS A 131 12.53 10.21 -14.27
CA LYS A 131 12.79 10.50 -15.68
C LYS A 131 14.09 11.29 -15.88
N ASN A 132 14.31 12.32 -15.05
CA ASN A 132 15.51 13.16 -15.13
C ASN A 132 16.69 12.49 -14.44
N ALA A 133 16.46 11.83 -13.30
CA ALA A 133 17.51 11.14 -12.55
C ALA A 133 18.17 10.02 -13.35
N THR A 134 17.45 9.41 -14.29
CA THR A 134 17.98 8.34 -15.16
C THR A 134 18.59 8.85 -16.47
N ALA A 135 18.46 10.15 -16.79
CA ALA A 135 18.88 10.72 -18.08
C ALA A 135 20.38 10.61 -18.38
N SER A 136 21.23 10.57 -17.36
CA SER A 136 22.69 10.47 -17.51
C SER A 136 23.22 9.05 -17.75
N ASN A 137 22.38 8.03 -17.60
CA ASN A 137 22.77 6.64 -17.77
C ASN A 137 21.88 5.96 -18.83
N MET A 138 22.44 5.67 -19.99
CA MET A 138 21.71 5.13 -21.13
C MET A 138 20.98 3.80 -20.81
N LYS A 139 21.55 2.95 -19.98
CA LYS A 139 20.95 1.68 -19.57
C LYS A 139 19.67 1.88 -18.76
N SER A 140 19.64 2.92 -17.92
CA SER A 140 18.45 3.29 -17.15
C SER A 140 17.52 4.20 -17.95
N PHE A 141 18.08 5.11 -18.76
CA PHE A 141 17.32 6.10 -19.51
C PHE A 141 16.34 5.47 -20.50
N LEU A 142 16.80 4.53 -21.32
CA LEU A 142 15.98 3.96 -22.40
C LEU A 142 14.67 3.33 -21.90
N PRO A 143 14.68 2.41 -20.91
CA PRO A 143 13.44 1.82 -20.43
C PRO A 143 12.51 2.82 -19.74
N HIS A 144 13.04 3.82 -19.01
CA HIS A 144 12.21 4.85 -18.41
C HIS A 144 11.62 5.81 -19.45
N ARG A 145 12.41 6.18 -20.49
CA ARG A 145 11.89 6.94 -21.64
C ARG A 145 10.72 6.22 -22.29
N ASP A 146 10.86 4.92 -22.54
CA ASP A 146 9.83 4.11 -23.21
C ASP A 146 8.57 3.97 -22.33
N TYR A 147 8.73 3.88 -21.02
CA TYR A 147 7.64 3.94 -20.07
C TYR A 147 6.89 5.29 -20.14
N PHE A 148 7.60 6.41 -20.00
CA PHE A 148 6.98 7.75 -19.96
C PHE A 148 6.43 8.20 -21.32
N SER A 149 6.87 7.62 -22.43
CA SER A 149 6.31 7.88 -23.75
C SER A 149 5.16 6.93 -24.15
N GLY A 150 4.79 5.99 -23.27
CA GLY A 150 3.72 5.03 -23.53
C GLY A 150 4.09 3.91 -24.52
N ILE A 151 5.38 3.79 -24.90
CA ILE A 151 5.87 2.69 -25.75
C ILE A 151 5.86 1.38 -24.95
N SER A 152 6.29 1.43 -23.68
CA SER A 152 6.21 0.29 -22.78
C SER A 152 4.88 0.27 -22.04
N THR A 153 4.24 -0.89 -21.99
CA THR A 153 3.01 -1.13 -21.20
C THR A 153 3.29 -1.78 -19.85
N LYS A 154 4.58 -2.00 -19.53
CA LYS A 154 4.98 -2.59 -18.25
C LYS A 154 4.86 -1.58 -17.12
N THR A 155 4.39 -2.04 -15.97
CA THR A 155 4.37 -1.27 -14.73
C THR A 155 5.77 -1.24 -14.08
N CYS A 156 5.96 -0.34 -13.11
CA CYS A 156 7.22 -0.24 -12.36
C CYS A 156 7.65 -1.58 -11.75
N VAL A 157 6.72 -2.32 -11.14
CA VAL A 157 7.01 -3.60 -10.49
C VAL A 157 7.25 -4.75 -11.47
N GLU A 158 6.82 -4.65 -12.72
CA GLU A 158 7.13 -5.66 -13.73
C GLU A 158 8.59 -5.58 -14.22
N CYS A 159 9.24 -4.42 -14.03
CA CYS A 159 10.66 -4.23 -14.28
C CYS A 159 11.49 -4.33 -12.99
N HIS A 160 11.00 -3.76 -11.88
CA HIS A 160 11.65 -3.77 -10.56
C HIS A 160 11.08 -4.91 -9.69
N GLU A 161 11.37 -6.16 -10.06
CA GLU A 161 10.67 -7.35 -9.55
C GLU A 161 10.77 -7.58 -8.03
N ASN A 162 11.86 -7.15 -7.41
CA ASN A 162 12.13 -7.41 -5.99
C ASN A 162 12.00 -6.16 -5.12
N VAL A 163 11.50 -5.05 -5.67
CA VAL A 163 11.32 -3.81 -4.92
C VAL A 163 10.33 -3.99 -3.77
N GLY A 164 10.66 -3.46 -2.61
CA GLY A 164 9.83 -3.46 -1.41
C GLY A 164 9.83 -4.78 -0.62
N HIS A 165 10.22 -5.90 -1.22
CA HIS A 165 10.17 -7.21 -0.56
C HIS A 165 11.39 -8.07 -0.90
N LYS A 166 12.49 -7.83 -0.19
CA LYS A 166 13.73 -8.56 -0.37
C LYS A 166 13.58 -10.03 0.05
N ASN A 167 13.92 -10.95 -0.85
CA ASN A 167 13.87 -12.40 -0.60
C ASN A 167 12.49 -12.93 -0.14
N LEU A 168 11.38 -12.32 -0.58
CA LEU A 168 10.02 -12.69 -0.17
C LEU A 168 9.74 -14.20 -0.33
N GLY A 169 10.20 -14.83 -1.41
CA GLY A 169 10.01 -16.26 -1.62
C GLY A 169 10.64 -17.15 -0.53
N PHE A 170 11.77 -16.72 0.05
CA PHE A 170 12.39 -17.40 1.18
C PHE A 170 11.50 -17.29 2.44
N HIS A 171 11.05 -16.09 2.78
CA HIS A 171 10.20 -15.85 3.94
C HIS A 171 8.86 -16.59 3.86
N LEU A 172 8.25 -16.64 2.68
CA LEU A 172 7.02 -17.40 2.45
C LEU A 172 7.22 -18.90 2.67
N LYS A 173 8.29 -19.48 2.10
CA LYS A 173 8.61 -20.90 2.27
C LYS A 173 8.94 -21.23 3.73
N ASP A 174 9.71 -20.40 4.42
CA ASP A 174 10.07 -20.63 5.82
C ASP A 174 8.82 -20.61 6.73
N LYS A 175 7.90 -19.68 6.52
CA LYS A 175 6.66 -19.58 7.31
C LYS A 175 5.70 -20.74 7.03
N PHE A 176 5.36 -20.99 5.77
CA PHE A 176 4.27 -21.91 5.42
C PHE A 176 4.73 -23.37 5.30
N ALA A 177 6.00 -23.66 4.97
CA ALA A 177 6.51 -25.04 5.02
C ALA A 177 6.66 -25.59 6.46
N LYS A 178 6.83 -24.71 7.47
CA LYS A 178 6.83 -25.13 8.88
C LYS A 178 5.45 -25.56 9.34
N THR A 179 4.40 -24.98 8.80
CA THR A 179 3.00 -25.29 9.14
C THR A 179 2.58 -26.68 8.63
N GLU A 180 3.12 -27.13 7.49
CA GLU A 180 2.87 -28.49 6.97
C GLU A 180 3.48 -29.61 7.84
N LYS A 181 4.59 -29.34 8.53
CA LYS A 181 5.28 -30.34 9.38
C LYS A 181 4.68 -30.50 10.77
N THR A 182 3.78 -29.62 11.16
CA THR A 182 3.15 -29.64 12.49
C THR A 182 1.71 -30.15 12.48
N LYS A 183 1.18 -30.56 11.34
CA LYS A 183 -0.06 -31.32 11.16
C LYS A 183 0.24 -32.78 10.96
#